data_a6e4996b760df12f60852ae5d534aaf8
#
_entry.id   a6e4996b760df12f60852ae5d534aaf8
#
_cell.length_a   1.000
_cell.length_b   1.000
_cell.length_c   1.000
_cell.angle_alpha   90.00
_cell.angle_beta   90.00
_cell.angle_gamma   90.00
#
_symmetry.space_group_name_H-M   'P 1'
#
loop_
_entity.id
_entity.type
_entity.pdbx_description
1 polymer ?
#
loop_
_entity_poly.entity_id
_entity_poly.type
_entity_poly.pdbx_seq_one_letter_code
_entity_poly.pdbx_strand_id
1 'polypeptide(L)'
;LSGPMLQNALMRGLQSSGMEVIDIGQAPTPMIYFAAVHLDAGSCVAVTGSHNPPEYNGLKVVAAGETLSADAIVDLRRRIVENDLLEGEGSLRKVDITQDYMERIITDMQIEKPLKLVVDCGNGVAGGVAPELLRKLGCEVTELYCDVDGTFPNHHPDPSKPENVVELKEMVLDLKADLGLAFDGDGDRLGVID
;
A
#
# COMPACT_ATOMS: atom_id res chain seq x y z
N LEU A 1 12.10 -1.78 5.90
CA LEU A 1 12.82 -1.92 7.19
C LEU A 1 12.83 -0.61 7.99
N SER A 2 13.10 0.55 7.36
CA SER A 2 13.10 1.88 8.02
C SER A 2 11.71 2.50 8.20
N GLY A 3 10.66 1.90 7.66
CA GLY A 3 9.29 2.40 7.70
C GLY A 3 8.80 2.85 9.08
N PRO A 4 8.84 2.00 10.12
CA PRO A 4 8.36 2.36 11.45
C PRO A 4 9.09 3.55 12.07
N MET A 5 10.40 3.69 11.83
CA MET A 5 11.18 4.82 12.33
C MET A 5 10.76 6.13 11.65
N LEU A 6 10.62 6.12 10.32
CA LEU A 6 10.21 7.28 9.54
C LEU A 6 8.75 7.67 9.84
N GLN A 7 7.84 6.70 9.93
CA GLN A 7 6.46 6.92 10.30
C GLN A 7 6.34 7.58 11.69
N ASN A 8 7.05 7.07 12.69
CA ASN A 8 7.04 7.66 14.04
C ASN A 8 7.59 9.09 14.06
N ALA A 9 8.65 9.37 13.29
CA ALA A 9 9.20 10.72 13.19
C ALA A 9 8.21 11.67 12.50
N LEU A 10 7.59 11.24 11.41
CA LEU A 10 6.57 12.00 10.69
C LEU A 10 5.36 12.32 11.57
N MET A 11 4.79 11.31 12.25
CA MET A 11 3.64 11.51 13.13
C MET A 11 3.93 12.53 14.23
N ARG A 12 5.11 12.45 14.87
CA ARG A 12 5.53 13.44 15.88
C ARG A 12 5.65 14.85 15.31
N GLY A 13 6.25 14.98 14.11
CA GLY A 13 6.37 16.27 13.43
C GLY A 13 5.02 16.90 13.12
N LEU A 14 4.09 16.11 12.59
CA LEU A 14 2.72 16.57 12.29
C LEU A 14 1.96 16.98 13.56
N GLN A 15 2.06 16.19 14.64
CA GLN A 15 1.45 16.56 15.93
C GLN A 15 2.04 17.86 16.48
N SER A 16 3.35 18.07 16.41
CA SER A 16 3.99 19.31 16.88
C SER A 16 3.63 20.54 16.05
N SER A 17 3.03 20.35 14.89
CA SER A 17 2.47 21.41 14.04
C SER A 17 0.96 21.65 14.28
N GLY A 18 0.36 20.99 15.27
CA GLY A 18 -1.04 21.14 15.63
C GLY A 18 -2.00 20.25 14.82
N MET A 19 -1.50 19.29 14.06
CA MET A 19 -2.35 18.43 13.23
C MET A 19 -2.90 17.22 14.02
N GLU A 20 -4.16 16.88 13.76
CA GLU A 20 -4.68 15.57 14.13
C GLU A 20 -4.13 14.52 13.16
N VAL A 21 -3.48 13.50 13.70
CA VAL A 21 -2.90 12.40 12.94
C VAL A 21 -3.73 11.14 13.12
N ILE A 22 -4.09 10.49 12.03
CA ILE A 22 -4.78 9.20 12.01
C ILE A 22 -3.81 8.14 11.51
N ASP A 23 -3.40 7.24 12.39
CA ASP A 23 -2.55 6.10 12.06
C ASP A 23 -3.44 4.90 11.71
N ILE A 24 -3.41 4.47 10.45
CA ILE A 24 -4.14 3.29 9.97
C ILE A 24 -3.28 2.02 9.96
N GLY A 25 -2.06 2.10 10.48
CA GLY A 25 -1.13 0.97 10.54
C GLY A 25 -0.46 0.67 9.19
N GLN A 26 -0.12 -0.60 9.01
CA GLN A 26 0.48 -1.10 7.77
C GLN A 26 -0.62 -1.46 6.77
N ALA A 27 -0.61 -0.81 5.60
CA ALA A 27 -1.65 -0.92 4.60
C ALA A 27 -1.09 -0.75 3.18
N PRO A 28 -1.72 -1.34 2.16
CA PRO A 28 -1.44 -0.99 0.77
C PRO A 28 -1.66 0.51 0.49
N THR A 29 -0.84 1.09 -0.38
CA THR A 29 -0.93 2.51 -0.75
C THR A 29 -2.35 2.94 -1.19
N PRO A 30 -3.11 2.17 -2.01
CA PRO A 30 -4.48 2.51 -2.35
C PRO A 30 -5.42 2.62 -1.15
N MET A 31 -5.20 1.81 -0.11
CA MET A 31 -5.99 1.83 1.12
C MET A 31 -5.72 3.12 1.94
N ILE A 32 -4.49 3.66 1.87
CA ILE A 32 -4.15 4.94 2.50
C ILE A 32 -4.87 6.10 1.80
N TYR A 33 -4.96 6.07 0.47
CA TYR A 33 -5.73 7.06 -0.29
C TYR A 33 -7.24 6.95 -0.03
N PHE A 34 -7.76 5.74 0.07
CA PHE A 34 -9.15 5.51 0.49
C PHE A 34 -9.41 6.10 1.88
N ALA A 35 -8.51 5.86 2.85
CA ALA A 35 -8.62 6.38 4.20
C ALA A 35 -8.73 7.91 4.24
N ALA A 36 -7.95 8.61 3.43
CA ALA A 36 -7.97 10.07 3.38
C ALA A 36 -9.34 10.64 3.00
N VAL A 37 -10.07 9.94 2.14
CA VAL A 37 -11.44 10.29 1.73
C VAL A 37 -12.47 9.78 2.73
N HIS A 38 -12.38 8.50 3.11
CA HIS A 38 -13.35 7.82 3.98
C HIS A 38 -13.42 8.45 5.38
N LEU A 39 -12.29 8.88 5.92
CA LEU A 39 -12.18 9.51 7.24
C LEU A 39 -12.24 11.04 7.20
N ASP A 40 -12.56 11.63 6.03
CA ASP A 40 -12.64 13.08 5.82
C ASP A 40 -11.35 13.84 6.23
N ALA A 41 -10.19 13.18 6.07
CA ALA A 41 -8.91 13.77 6.43
C ALA A 41 -8.36 14.71 5.35
N GLY A 42 -8.74 14.51 4.08
CA GLY A 42 -8.34 15.32 2.93
C GLY A 42 -6.84 15.29 2.58
N SER A 43 -6.02 14.71 3.45
CA SER A 43 -4.57 14.60 3.28
C SER A 43 -4.09 13.25 3.79
N CYS A 44 -3.01 12.71 3.17
CA CYS A 44 -2.39 11.48 3.65
C CYS A 44 -0.93 11.39 3.25
N VAL A 45 -0.19 10.54 3.96
CA VAL A 45 1.18 10.20 3.64
C VAL A 45 1.37 8.69 3.71
N ALA A 46 1.81 8.08 2.62
CA ALA A 46 2.30 6.72 2.61
C ALA A 46 3.82 6.71 2.81
N VAL A 47 4.30 5.98 3.82
CA VAL A 47 5.73 5.75 4.04
C VAL A 47 6.08 4.43 3.38
N THR A 48 6.70 4.48 2.20
CA THR A 48 6.92 3.29 1.37
C THR A 48 8.17 3.40 0.50
N GLY A 49 8.85 2.28 0.32
CA GLY A 49 9.87 2.10 -0.71
C GLY A 49 9.29 1.63 -2.05
N SER A 50 7.97 1.34 -2.10
CA SER A 50 7.30 0.71 -3.25
C SER A 50 8.05 -0.58 -3.66
N HIS A 51 8.52 -0.67 -4.89
CA HIS A 51 9.30 -1.78 -5.44
C HIS A 51 10.82 -1.55 -5.38
N ASN A 52 11.31 -0.57 -4.61
CA ASN A 52 12.74 -0.38 -4.42
C ASN A 52 13.34 -1.44 -3.45
N PRO A 53 14.66 -1.68 -3.49
CA PRO A 53 15.34 -2.53 -2.53
C PRO A 53 15.05 -2.15 -1.07
N PRO A 54 15.15 -3.09 -0.11
CA PRO A 54 14.72 -2.89 1.30
C PRO A 54 15.42 -1.73 2.04
N GLU A 55 16.59 -1.31 1.59
CA GLU A 55 17.33 -0.18 2.15
C GLU A 55 16.77 1.20 1.74
N TYR A 56 15.91 1.24 0.71
CA TYR A 56 15.26 2.46 0.27
C TYR A 56 13.92 2.67 0.98
N ASN A 57 13.55 3.93 1.13
CA ASN A 57 12.23 4.30 1.59
C ASN A 57 11.89 5.71 1.06
N GLY A 58 10.61 6.08 1.16
CA GLY A 58 10.13 7.37 0.68
C GLY A 58 8.80 7.75 1.28
N LEU A 59 8.30 8.88 0.84
CA LEU A 59 7.02 9.43 1.26
C LEU A 59 6.21 9.79 0.02
N LYS A 60 5.02 9.18 -0.14
CA LYS A 60 4.01 9.63 -1.11
C LYS A 60 3.04 10.52 -0.35
N VAL A 61 2.99 11.80 -0.72
CA VAL A 61 2.24 12.83 0.02
C VAL A 61 1.08 13.35 -0.80
N VAL A 62 -0.11 13.31 -0.23
CA VAL A 62 -1.29 14.01 -0.72
C VAL A 62 -1.65 15.08 0.31
N ALA A 63 -1.70 16.34 -0.09
CA ALA A 63 -2.06 17.46 0.75
C ALA A 63 -3.29 18.18 0.16
N ALA A 64 -4.35 18.30 0.96
CA ALA A 64 -5.63 18.91 0.55
C ALA A 64 -6.19 18.34 -0.78
N GLY A 65 -6.06 17.02 -0.98
CA GLY A 65 -6.53 16.32 -2.17
C GLY A 65 -5.56 16.35 -3.37
N GLU A 66 -4.42 17.04 -3.26
CA GLU A 66 -3.44 17.13 -4.34
C GLU A 66 -2.17 16.33 -4.03
N THR A 67 -1.73 15.49 -4.96
CA THR A 67 -0.45 14.76 -4.83
C THR A 67 0.72 15.72 -5.01
N LEU A 68 1.59 15.80 -4.00
CA LEU A 68 2.77 16.65 -4.08
C LEU A 68 3.80 16.05 -5.05
N SER A 69 4.25 16.86 -6.00
CA SER A 69 5.28 16.49 -6.99
C SER A 69 6.13 17.69 -7.39
N ALA A 70 7.25 17.44 -8.04
CA ALA A 70 8.12 18.46 -8.63
C ALA A 70 8.35 19.67 -7.70
N ASP A 71 7.88 20.87 -8.10
CA ASP A 71 8.12 22.13 -7.39
C ASP A 71 7.53 22.15 -5.97
N ALA A 72 6.40 21.45 -5.74
CA ALA A 72 5.80 21.35 -4.42
C ALA A 72 6.69 20.58 -3.42
N ILE A 73 7.41 19.55 -3.89
CA ILE A 73 8.40 18.84 -3.06
C ILE A 73 9.62 19.71 -2.78
N VAL A 74 10.05 20.52 -3.77
CA VAL A 74 11.16 21.48 -3.59
C VAL A 74 10.78 22.57 -2.57
N ASP A 75 9.54 23.08 -2.62
CA ASP A 75 9.07 24.07 -1.62
C ASP A 75 8.97 23.45 -0.22
N LEU A 76 8.47 22.22 -0.09
CA LEU A 76 8.46 21.52 1.20
C LEU A 76 9.88 21.39 1.79
N ARG A 77 10.87 21.02 0.96
CA ARG A 77 12.28 20.98 1.37
C ARG A 77 12.79 22.37 1.83
N ARG A 78 12.46 23.44 1.09
CA ARG A 78 12.82 24.82 1.44
C ARG A 78 12.29 25.18 2.83
N ARG A 79 10.99 24.97 3.08
CA ARG A 79 10.36 25.24 4.38
C ARG A 79 11.04 24.49 5.52
N ILE A 80 11.39 23.24 5.33
CA ILE A 80 12.12 22.44 6.33
C ILE A 80 13.52 23.06 6.61
N VAL A 81 14.27 23.43 5.57
CA VAL A 81 15.62 24.00 5.71
C VAL A 81 15.59 25.39 6.38
N GLU A 82 14.57 26.20 6.05
CA GLU A 82 14.39 27.54 6.61
C GLU A 82 13.69 27.55 7.97
N ASN A 83 13.30 26.37 8.48
CA ASN A 83 12.49 26.21 9.70
C ASN A 83 11.16 27.01 9.64
N ASP A 84 10.58 27.14 8.42
CA ASP A 84 9.28 27.75 8.18
C ASP A 84 8.18 26.71 8.47
N LEU A 85 8.03 26.36 9.74
CA LEU A 85 7.13 25.32 10.22
C LEU A 85 6.12 25.93 11.22
N LEU A 86 4.90 25.41 11.19
CA LEU A 86 3.88 25.74 12.19
C LEU A 86 4.21 25.03 13.50
N GLU A 87 3.87 25.67 14.60
CA GLU A 87 3.93 25.09 15.93
C GLU A 87 2.53 24.95 16.51
N GLY A 88 2.24 23.83 17.19
CA GLY A 88 0.95 23.58 17.79
C GLY A 88 0.91 22.26 18.55
N GLU A 89 -0.23 21.99 19.18
CA GLU A 89 -0.50 20.72 19.86
C GLU A 89 -1.56 19.94 19.08
N GLY A 90 -1.12 18.89 18.41
CA GLY A 90 -1.97 17.96 17.67
C GLY A 90 -2.25 16.69 18.46
N SER A 91 -3.06 15.81 17.89
CA SER A 91 -3.43 14.53 18.46
C SER A 91 -3.05 13.36 17.57
N LEU A 92 -3.04 12.15 18.14
CA LEU A 92 -2.86 10.89 17.41
C LEU A 92 -3.97 9.92 17.81
N ARG A 93 -4.64 9.35 16.82
CA ARG A 93 -5.52 8.20 17.01
C ARG A 93 -5.20 7.09 16.03
N LYS A 94 -5.50 5.85 16.43
CA LYS A 94 -5.36 4.68 15.55
C LYS A 94 -6.73 4.23 15.07
N VAL A 95 -6.82 3.85 13.81
CA VAL A 95 -8.05 3.36 13.18
C VAL A 95 -7.70 2.19 12.27
N ASP A 96 -8.41 1.08 12.42
CA ASP A 96 -8.38 0.00 11.43
C ASP A 96 -9.53 0.22 10.45
N ILE A 97 -9.20 0.37 9.17
CA ILE A 97 -10.16 0.60 8.08
C ILE A 97 -10.22 -0.58 7.11
N THR A 98 -9.61 -1.71 7.46
CA THR A 98 -9.47 -2.86 6.56
C THR A 98 -10.83 -3.37 6.09
N GLN A 99 -11.78 -3.51 7.00
CA GLN A 99 -13.12 -3.97 6.66
C GLN A 99 -13.88 -2.94 5.81
N ASP A 100 -13.83 -1.65 6.16
CA ASP A 100 -14.49 -0.58 5.40
C ASP A 100 -13.96 -0.51 3.96
N TYR A 101 -12.64 -0.68 3.79
CA TYR A 101 -12.01 -0.73 2.46
C TYR A 101 -12.49 -1.94 1.65
N MET A 102 -12.49 -3.13 2.26
CA MET A 102 -12.96 -4.34 1.58
C MET A 102 -14.45 -4.25 1.23
N GLU A 103 -15.30 -3.78 2.15
CA GLU A 103 -16.73 -3.62 1.93
C GLU A 103 -17.04 -2.63 0.80
N ARG A 104 -16.26 -1.54 0.72
CA ARG A 104 -16.38 -0.59 -0.39
C ARG A 104 -16.13 -1.25 -1.73
N ILE A 105 -15.07 -2.04 -1.86
CA ILE A 105 -14.74 -2.75 -3.10
C ILE A 105 -15.79 -3.80 -3.43
N ILE A 106 -16.21 -4.60 -2.45
CA ILE A 106 -17.23 -5.65 -2.64
C ILE A 106 -18.56 -5.06 -3.10
N THR A 107 -18.91 -3.88 -2.59
CA THR A 107 -20.16 -3.20 -2.99
C THR A 107 -20.09 -2.70 -4.43
N ASP A 108 -18.94 -2.26 -4.89
CA ASP A 108 -18.78 -1.69 -6.24
C ASP A 108 -18.48 -2.74 -7.32
N MET A 109 -18.02 -3.94 -6.92
CA MET A 109 -17.57 -4.96 -7.86
C MET A 109 -18.49 -6.17 -7.87
N GLN A 110 -18.77 -6.68 -9.08
CA GLN A 110 -19.47 -7.96 -9.28
C GLN A 110 -18.61 -8.84 -10.19
N ILE A 111 -18.33 -10.06 -9.74
CA ILE A 111 -17.68 -11.09 -10.53
C ILE A 111 -18.77 -12.04 -11.03
N GLU A 112 -18.96 -12.14 -12.35
CA GLU A 112 -20.04 -12.93 -12.96
C GLU A 112 -19.93 -14.43 -12.67
N LYS A 113 -18.70 -14.94 -12.53
CA LYS A 113 -18.44 -16.35 -12.19
C LYS A 113 -17.21 -16.44 -11.30
N PRO A 114 -17.15 -17.44 -10.39
CA PRO A 114 -15.95 -17.71 -9.62
C PRO A 114 -14.74 -17.90 -10.53
N LEU A 115 -13.64 -17.23 -10.19
CA LEU A 115 -12.35 -17.39 -10.85
C LEU A 115 -11.38 -18.14 -9.92
N LYS A 116 -10.55 -18.99 -10.52
CA LYS A 116 -9.43 -19.62 -9.84
C LYS A 116 -8.18 -18.80 -10.05
N LEU A 117 -7.67 -18.23 -8.97
CA LEU A 117 -6.58 -17.26 -9.00
C LEU A 117 -5.35 -17.78 -8.25
N VAL A 118 -4.16 -17.46 -8.78
CA VAL A 118 -2.92 -17.48 -8.01
C VAL A 118 -2.54 -16.05 -7.71
N VAL A 119 -2.36 -15.71 -6.43
CA VAL A 119 -2.08 -14.33 -5.98
C VAL A 119 -0.70 -14.27 -5.38
N ASP A 120 0.20 -13.57 -6.04
CA ASP A 120 1.58 -13.34 -5.62
C ASP A 120 1.70 -11.91 -5.06
N CYS A 121 1.99 -11.81 -3.77
CA CYS A 121 2.21 -10.52 -3.13
C CYS A 121 3.70 -10.18 -2.93
N GLY A 122 4.63 -11.06 -3.34
CA GLY A 122 6.07 -10.87 -3.19
C GLY A 122 6.49 -10.45 -1.78
N ASN A 123 5.80 -10.95 -0.76
CA ASN A 123 5.93 -10.54 0.65
C ASN A 123 5.59 -9.06 0.92
N GLY A 124 4.95 -8.37 -0.03
CA GLY A 124 4.48 -7.00 0.11
C GLY A 124 3.19 -6.87 0.92
N VAL A 125 2.81 -5.63 1.25
CA VAL A 125 1.67 -5.34 2.14
C VAL A 125 0.31 -5.72 1.56
N ALA A 126 0.20 -5.95 0.25
CA ALA A 126 -1.02 -6.45 -0.38
C ALA A 126 -1.45 -7.82 0.18
N GLY A 127 -0.51 -8.64 0.68
CA GLY A 127 -0.77 -9.94 1.28
C GLY A 127 -1.73 -9.89 2.47
N GLY A 128 -1.74 -8.79 3.21
CA GLY A 128 -2.67 -8.59 4.33
C GLY A 128 -4.12 -8.30 3.93
N VAL A 129 -4.40 -8.04 2.66
CA VAL A 129 -5.76 -7.61 2.22
C VAL A 129 -6.23 -8.36 0.98
N ALA A 130 -5.40 -8.47 -0.06
CA ALA A 130 -5.82 -8.93 -1.38
C ALA A 130 -6.37 -10.37 -1.40
N PRO A 131 -5.74 -11.38 -0.75
CA PRO A 131 -6.26 -12.75 -0.76
C PRO A 131 -7.66 -12.86 -0.13
N GLU A 132 -7.86 -12.22 1.02
CA GLU A 132 -9.16 -12.23 1.70
C GLU A 132 -10.24 -11.51 0.89
N LEU A 133 -9.92 -10.33 0.34
CA LEU A 133 -10.82 -9.56 -0.50
C LEU A 133 -11.29 -10.37 -1.72
N LEU A 134 -10.36 -11.02 -2.43
CA LEU A 134 -10.69 -11.83 -3.62
C LEU A 134 -11.56 -13.04 -3.26
N ARG A 135 -11.32 -13.69 -2.10
CA ARG A 135 -12.21 -14.75 -1.60
C ARG A 135 -13.61 -14.23 -1.27
N LYS A 136 -13.72 -13.05 -0.66
CA LYS A 136 -15.02 -12.41 -0.38
C LYS A 136 -15.77 -12.03 -1.67
N LEU A 137 -15.05 -11.76 -2.75
CA LEU A 137 -15.63 -11.57 -4.10
C LEU A 137 -16.03 -12.89 -4.78
N GLY A 138 -15.80 -14.05 -4.15
CA GLY A 138 -16.20 -15.36 -4.65
C GLY A 138 -15.13 -16.10 -5.45
N CYS A 139 -13.89 -15.64 -5.46
CA CYS A 139 -12.79 -16.34 -6.15
C CYS A 139 -12.21 -17.48 -5.30
N GLU A 140 -11.71 -18.52 -5.99
CA GLU A 140 -10.83 -19.54 -5.40
C GLU A 140 -9.40 -19.00 -5.45
N VAL A 141 -8.76 -18.77 -4.29
CA VAL A 141 -7.46 -18.11 -4.21
C VAL A 141 -6.38 -19.05 -3.67
N THR A 142 -5.35 -19.29 -4.49
CA THR A 142 -4.07 -19.87 -4.06
C THR A 142 -3.08 -18.75 -3.80
N GLU A 143 -2.52 -18.71 -2.61
CA GLU A 143 -1.57 -17.69 -2.19
C GLU A 143 -0.13 -18.06 -2.53
N LEU A 144 0.64 -17.06 -3.00
CA LEU A 144 2.07 -17.13 -3.22
C LEU A 144 2.71 -15.91 -2.55
N TYR A 145 3.59 -16.13 -1.57
CA TYR A 145 4.32 -15.09 -0.84
C TYR A 145 3.46 -13.97 -0.28
N CYS A 146 2.32 -14.31 0.34
CA CYS A 146 1.37 -13.35 0.91
C CYS A 146 1.66 -12.98 2.37
N ASP A 147 2.59 -13.68 3.05
CA ASP A 147 3.07 -13.24 4.37
C ASP A 147 3.93 -11.98 4.21
N VAL A 148 3.54 -10.91 4.95
CA VAL A 148 4.22 -9.61 4.83
C VAL A 148 5.60 -9.65 5.48
N ASP A 149 6.65 -9.50 4.67
CA ASP A 149 8.04 -9.47 5.13
C ASP A 149 8.86 -8.44 4.32
N GLY A 150 9.21 -7.33 4.95
CA GLY A 150 9.98 -6.24 4.32
C GLY A 150 11.43 -6.59 3.96
N THR A 151 11.87 -7.84 4.16
CA THR A 151 13.16 -8.36 3.66
C THR A 151 13.03 -8.96 2.26
N PHE A 152 11.79 -9.22 1.79
CA PHE A 152 11.47 -9.81 0.49
C PHE A 152 12.28 -11.11 0.21
N PRO A 153 12.12 -12.16 1.03
CA PRO A 153 13.03 -13.31 1.03
C PRO A 153 12.90 -14.22 -0.21
N ASN A 154 11.82 -14.09 -0.98
CA ASN A 154 11.55 -14.99 -2.11
C ASN A 154 11.95 -14.37 -3.45
N HIS A 155 11.35 -13.26 -3.81
CA HIS A 155 11.73 -12.46 -4.97
C HIS A 155 11.47 -10.98 -4.73
N HIS A 156 12.06 -10.13 -5.56
CA HIS A 156 11.83 -8.70 -5.48
C HIS A 156 10.38 -8.37 -5.92
N PRO A 157 9.59 -7.59 -5.14
CA PRO A 157 8.18 -7.33 -5.42
C PRO A 157 8.00 -6.26 -6.52
N ASP A 158 8.46 -6.58 -7.72
CA ASP A 158 8.29 -5.76 -8.92
C ASP A 158 7.72 -6.62 -10.06
N PRO A 159 6.40 -6.63 -10.28
CA PRO A 159 5.76 -7.44 -11.29
C PRO A 159 6.08 -7.02 -12.73
N SER A 160 6.73 -5.88 -12.94
CA SER A 160 7.18 -5.44 -14.27
C SER A 160 8.39 -6.21 -14.78
N LYS A 161 9.06 -6.97 -13.91
CA LYS A 161 10.24 -7.76 -14.23
C LYS A 161 9.86 -9.21 -14.47
N PRO A 162 10.14 -9.75 -15.68
CA PRO A 162 9.79 -11.14 -16.04
C PRO A 162 10.33 -12.19 -15.06
N GLU A 163 11.52 -11.97 -14.51
CA GLU A 163 12.16 -12.85 -13.55
C GLU A 163 11.41 -12.97 -12.22
N ASN A 164 10.67 -11.94 -11.81
CA ASN A 164 9.94 -11.92 -10.54
C ASN A 164 8.56 -12.63 -10.63
N VAL A 165 8.10 -12.96 -11.81
CA VAL A 165 6.79 -13.60 -12.02
C VAL A 165 6.90 -15.01 -12.61
N VAL A 166 8.09 -15.61 -12.59
CA VAL A 166 8.33 -16.95 -13.15
C VAL A 166 7.52 -18.00 -12.41
N GLU A 167 7.64 -18.05 -11.09
CA GLU A 167 6.94 -19.03 -10.25
C GLU A 167 5.42 -18.83 -10.30
N LEU A 168 4.95 -17.59 -10.34
CA LEU A 168 3.52 -17.30 -10.55
C LEU A 168 3.03 -17.92 -11.88
N LYS A 169 3.78 -17.79 -12.98
CA LYS A 169 3.42 -18.40 -14.28
C LYS A 169 3.37 -19.92 -14.21
N GLU A 170 4.37 -20.52 -13.56
CA GLU A 170 4.43 -21.99 -13.39
C GLU A 170 3.23 -22.46 -12.57
N MET A 171 2.90 -21.80 -11.46
CA MET A 171 1.73 -22.15 -10.65
C MET A 171 0.40 -21.97 -11.37
N VAL A 172 0.24 -20.92 -12.19
CA VAL A 172 -0.98 -20.72 -13.00
C VAL A 172 -1.18 -21.90 -13.94
N LEU A 173 -0.13 -22.35 -14.62
CA LEU A 173 -0.17 -23.48 -15.54
C LEU A 173 -0.43 -24.81 -14.82
N ASP A 174 0.29 -25.09 -13.75
CA ASP A 174 0.21 -26.36 -13.01
C ASP A 174 -1.18 -26.53 -12.34
N LEU A 175 -1.71 -25.46 -11.77
CA LEU A 175 -3.00 -25.46 -11.12
C LEU A 175 -4.17 -25.25 -12.09
N LYS A 176 -3.89 -24.94 -13.35
CA LYS A 176 -4.88 -24.54 -14.36
C LYS A 176 -5.77 -23.41 -13.81
N ALA A 177 -5.12 -22.40 -13.23
CA ALA A 177 -5.81 -21.22 -12.75
C ALA A 177 -6.27 -20.35 -13.93
N ASP A 178 -7.34 -19.59 -13.72
CA ASP A 178 -7.84 -18.66 -14.75
C ASP A 178 -6.89 -17.47 -14.94
N LEU A 179 -6.28 -16.98 -13.84
CA LEU A 179 -5.34 -15.86 -13.84
C LEU A 179 -4.32 -15.97 -12.70
N GLY A 180 -3.14 -15.37 -12.93
CA GLY A 180 -2.17 -15.02 -11.90
C GLY A 180 -2.17 -13.51 -11.67
N LEU A 181 -2.15 -13.09 -10.41
CA LEU A 181 -2.13 -11.68 -10.00
C LEU A 181 -0.87 -11.42 -9.19
N ALA A 182 0.03 -10.54 -9.66
CA ALA A 182 1.25 -10.16 -8.97
C ALA A 182 1.17 -8.70 -8.51
N PHE A 183 1.33 -8.46 -7.20
CA PHE A 183 1.37 -7.12 -6.61
C PHE A 183 2.81 -6.66 -6.36
N ASP A 184 3.03 -5.35 -6.46
CA ASP A 184 4.30 -4.77 -6.00
C ASP A 184 4.32 -4.55 -4.47
N GLY A 185 5.46 -4.11 -3.94
CA GLY A 185 5.70 -4.08 -2.51
C GLY A 185 4.71 -3.25 -1.67
N ASP A 186 4.14 -2.19 -2.23
CA ASP A 186 3.11 -1.38 -1.57
C ASP A 186 1.71 -1.50 -2.21
N GLY A 187 1.54 -2.45 -3.12
CA GLY A 187 0.25 -2.89 -3.64
C GLY A 187 -0.46 -1.87 -4.54
N ASP A 188 0.26 -0.91 -5.14
CA ASP A 188 -0.32 0.05 -6.07
C ASP A 188 -0.11 -0.32 -7.55
N ARG A 189 0.62 -1.41 -7.83
CA ARG A 189 0.82 -1.98 -9.16
C ARG A 189 0.38 -3.43 -9.20
N LEU A 190 -0.22 -3.80 -10.32
CA LEU A 190 -0.70 -5.14 -10.58
C LEU A 190 -0.15 -5.66 -11.91
N GLY A 191 0.54 -6.80 -11.89
CA GLY A 191 0.83 -7.63 -13.04
C GLY A 191 -0.23 -8.73 -13.17
N VAL A 192 -0.64 -9.03 -14.40
CA VAL A 192 -1.62 -10.10 -14.69
C VAL A 192 -0.98 -11.13 -15.60
N ILE A 193 -1.15 -12.40 -15.25
CA ILE A 193 -0.70 -13.57 -16.01
C ILE A 193 -1.95 -14.36 -16.40
N ASP A 194 -2.10 -14.63 -17.69
CA ASP A 194 -3.16 -15.44 -18.31
C ASP A 194 -2.60 -16.68 -19.01
#